data_49e4bfba51217e89bdf8547648e73347
#
_entry.id   49e4bfba51217e89bdf8547648e73347
#
_cell.length_a   1.000
_cell.length_b   1.000
_cell.length_c   1.000
_cell.angle_alpha   90.00
_cell.angle_beta   90.00
_cell.angle_gamma   90.00
#
_symmetry.space_group_name_H-M   'P 1'
#
loop_
_entity.id
_entity.type
_entity.pdbx_description
1 polymer ?
#
loop_
_entity_poly.entity_id
_entity_poly.type
_entity_poly.pdbx_seq_one_letter_code
_entity_poly.pdbx_strand_id
1 'polypeptide(L)'
;KEEGKFALICAIILLFVEIMGMMEMFVHYYGMSNIEYPEKPIISEELYPHVDVFIATYNESVDLVRKTVNGCIHMQYPDKKKVHIYICDDGNREEMCILAEKMGVNYITRTEREGAKAGNLNNAMQHTNSPLIATFDADMIPMHDFLIATVPYFLKNEQAKKDGEKEEYEKVGFVQTPQSFYNPDLFQFN
;
A
#
# COMPACT_ATOMS: atom_id res chain seq x y z
N LYS A 1 -42.02 -35.08 0.65
CA LYS A 1 -42.49 -33.72 1.05
C LYS A 1 -41.40 -32.90 1.81
N GLU A 2 -40.49 -33.55 2.57
CA GLU A 2 -39.40 -32.82 3.26
C GLU A 2 -38.28 -32.41 2.33
N GLU A 3 -37.89 -33.26 1.37
CA GLU A 3 -36.86 -32.94 0.36
C GLU A 3 -37.20 -31.68 -0.46
N GLY A 4 -38.50 -31.50 -0.78
CA GLY A 4 -38.95 -30.31 -1.51
C GLY A 4 -38.84 -28.99 -0.71
N LYS A 5 -39.01 -29.06 0.62
CA LYS A 5 -38.84 -27.90 1.51
C LYS A 5 -37.37 -27.53 1.64
N PHE A 6 -36.49 -28.52 1.78
CA PHE A 6 -35.05 -28.29 1.83
C PHE A 6 -34.52 -27.67 0.53
N ALA A 7 -34.92 -28.24 -0.61
CA ALA A 7 -34.56 -27.69 -1.92
C ALA A 7 -35.05 -26.24 -2.13
N LEU A 8 -36.26 -25.92 -1.66
CA LEU A 8 -36.81 -24.56 -1.70
C LEU A 8 -35.98 -23.58 -0.83
N ILE A 9 -35.60 -23.98 0.38
CA ILE A 9 -34.76 -23.16 1.25
C ILE A 9 -33.42 -22.90 0.61
N CYS A 10 -32.75 -23.92 0.05
CA CYS A 10 -31.48 -23.77 -0.66
C CYS A 10 -31.63 -22.86 -1.86
N ALA A 11 -32.70 -22.97 -2.64
CA ALA A 11 -32.96 -22.09 -3.78
C ALA A 11 -33.15 -20.61 -3.37
N ILE A 12 -33.84 -20.35 -2.27
CA ILE A 12 -34.03 -19.00 -1.74
C ILE A 12 -32.68 -18.41 -1.27
N ILE A 13 -31.89 -19.22 -0.57
CA ILE A 13 -30.54 -18.78 -0.14
C ILE A 13 -29.65 -18.46 -1.35
N LEU A 14 -29.65 -19.33 -2.37
CA LEU A 14 -28.88 -19.11 -3.59
C LEU A 14 -29.34 -17.84 -4.31
N LEU A 15 -30.63 -17.64 -4.47
CA LEU A 15 -31.18 -16.44 -5.08
C LEU A 15 -30.74 -15.17 -4.34
N PHE A 16 -30.76 -15.22 -3.01
CA PHE A 16 -30.30 -14.10 -2.18
C PHE A 16 -28.81 -13.79 -2.42
N VAL A 17 -27.96 -14.82 -2.45
CA VAL A 17 -26.51 -14.66 -2.73
C VAL A 17 -26.28 -14.10 -4.13
N GLU A 18 -27.02 -14.54 -5.15
CA GLU A 18 -26.91 -14.01 -6.50
C GLU A 18 -27.34 -12.54 -6.59
N ILE A 19 -28.43 -12.16 -5.91
CA ILE A 19 -28.88 -10.76 -5.85
C ILE A 19 -27.80 -9.89 -5.20
N MET A 20 -27.18 -10.35 -4.09
CA MET A 20 -26.08 -9.63 -3.44
C MET A 20 -24.88 -9.46 -4.38
N GLY A 21 -24.49 -10.52 -5.09
CA GLY A 21 -23.41 -10.46 -6.08
C GLY A 21 -23.71 -9.50 -7.24
N MET A 22 -24.95 -9.47 -7.71
CA MET A 22 -25.38 -8.49 -8.73
C MET A 22 -25.28 -7.05 -8.21
N MET A 23 -25.71 -6.79 -6.97
CA MET A 23 -25.60 -5.45 -6.37
C MET A 23 -24.14 -5.01 -6.26
N GLU A 24 -23.24 -5.89 -5.80
CA GLU A 24 -21.81 -5.64 -5.72
C GLU A 24 -21.22 -5.34 -7.11
N MET A 25 -21.60 -6.11 -8.12
CA MET A 25 -21.19 -5.89 -9.51
C MET A 25 -21.66 -4.51 -10.02
N PHE A 26 -22.89 -4.09 -9.74
CA PHE A 26 -23.39 -2.77 -10.13
C PHE A 26 -22.61 -1.65 -9.46
N VAL A 27 -22.31 -1.75 -8.17
CA VAL A 27 -21.48 -0.77 -7.43
C VAL A 27 -20.09 -0.69 -8.05
N HIS A 28 -19.48 -1.83 -8.37
CA HIS A 28 -18.19 -1.88 -9.02
C HIS A 28 -18.21 -1.23 -10.42
N TYR A 29 -19.21 -1.56 -11.25
CA TYR A 29 -19.38 -0.94 -12.57
C TYR A 29 -19.58 0.56 -12.48
N TYR A 30 -20.40 1.02 -11.52
CA TYR A 30 -20.61 2.45 -11.31
C TYR A 30 -19.30 3.16 -10.93
N GLY A 31 -18.53 2.57 -9.99
CA GLY A 31 -17.21 3.09 -9.63
C GLY A 31 -16.24 3.15 -10.81
N MET A 32 -16.23 2.11 -11.67
CA MET A 32 -15.38 2.09 -12.87
C MET A 32 -15.82 3.07 -13.97
N SER A 33 -17.12 3.37 -14.07
CA SER A 33 -17.63 4.29 -15.10
C SER A 33 -17.35 5.77 -14.79
N ASN A 34 -17.08 6.09 -13.53
CA ASN A 34 -16.86 7.46 -13.05
C ASN A 34 -15.43 7.65 -12.51
N ILE A 35 -14.44 7.02 -13.15
CA ILE A 35 -13.05 7.20 -12.74
C ILE A 35 -12.59 8.60 -13.14
N GLU A 36 -12.29 9.43 -12.15
CA GLU A 36 -11.62 10.71 -12.30
C GLU A 36 -10.13 10.52 -11.97
N TYR A 37 -9.27 11.01 -12.87
CA TYR A 37 -7.83 11.05 -12.63
C TYR A 37 -7.46 12.47 -12.18
N PRO A 38 -7.31 12.71 -10.86
CA PRO A 38 -6.97 14.04 -10.39
C PRO A 38 -5.57 14.44 -10.90
N GLU A 39 -5.45 15.68 -11.37
CA GLU A 39 -4.15 16.22 -11.75
C GLU A 39 -3.19 16.22 -10.56
N LYS A 40 -1.95 15.83 -10.83
CA LYS A 40 -0.91 15.83 -9.81
C LYS A 40 -0.61 17.26 -9.34
N PRO A 41 -0.74 17.55 -8.04
CA PRO A 41 -0.43 18.87 -7.52
C PRO A 41 1.04 19.23 -7.68
N ILE A 42 1.33 20.50 -7.97
CA ILE A 42 2.69 21.04 -7.95
C ILE A 42 2.98 21.49 -6.51
N ILE A 43 3.98 20.87 -5.89
CA ILE A 43 4.33 21.09 -4.49
C ILE A 43 5.79 21.54 -4.40
N SER A 44 6.04 22.53 -3.56
CA SER A 44 7.39 23.00 -3.25
C SER A 44 8.18 21.90 -2.52
N GLU A 45 9.43 21.67 -2.92
CA GLU A 45 10.28 20.60 -2.39
C GLU A 45 10.44 20.64 -0.85
N GLU A 46 10.46 21.83 -0.28
CA GLU A 46 10.60 22.05 1.17
C GLU A 46 9.43 21.52 2.00
N LEU A 47 8.22 21.41 1.39
CA LEU A 47 7.01 20.90 2.05
C LEU A 47 6.97 19.37 2.14
N TYR A 48 7.84 18.67 1.41
CA TYR A 48 7.86 17.20 1.45
C TYR A 48 8.26 16.72 2.85
N PRO A 49 7.37 15.94 3.51
CA PRO A 49 7.58 15.50 4.89
C PRO A 49 8.47 14.28 4.98
N HIS A 50 8.70 13.79 6.20
CA HIS A 50 9.26 12.45 6.41
C HIS A 50 8.25 11.38 5.99
N VAL A 51 8.75 10.28 5.43
CA VAL A 51 7.97 9.11 4.99
C VAL A 51 8.62 7.85 5.54
N ASP A 52 7.82 7.04 6.24
CA ASP A 52 8.21 5.70 6.65
C ASP A 52 7.75 4.69 5.60
N VAL A 53 8.67 3.89 5.09
CA VAL A 53 8.42 2.88 4.06
C VAL A 53 8.49 1.50 4.71
N PHE A 54 7.34 0.83 4.83
CA PHE A 54 7.23 -0.50 5.43
C PHE A 54 7.18 -1.59 4.38
N ILE A 55 8.08 -2.54 4.47
CA ILE A 55 8.11 -3.74 3.63
C ILE A 55 7.73 -4.91 4.53
N ALA A 56 6.48 -5.38 4.40
CA ALA A 56 5.96 -6.48 5.20
C ALA A 56 6.45 -7.82 4.66
N THR A 57 7.06 -8.64 5.52
CA THR A 57 7.53 -9.99 5.17
C THR A 57 7.29 -10.98 6.31
N TYR A 58 7.16 -12.27 5.96
CA TYR A 58 6.96 -13.36 6.92
C TYR A 58 7.87 -14.55 6.63
N ASN A 59 7.77 -15.13 5.44
CA ASN A 59 8.52 -16.34 5.01
C ASN A 59 9.11 -16.22 3.62
N GLU A 60 9.02 -15.03 3.01
CA GLU A 60 9.58 -14.78 1.69
C GLU A 60 11.11 -14.88 1.71
N SER A 61 11.70 -15.27 0.58
CA SER A 61 13.15 -15.45 0.49
C SER A 61 13.89 -14.11 0.62
N VAL A 62 15.11 -14.16 1.16
CA VAL A 62 15.99 -13.00 1.30
C VAL A 62 16.22 -12.28 -0.04
N ASP A 63 16.38 -13.05 -1.12
CA ASP A 63 16.60 -12.49 -2.46
C ASP A 63 15.39 -11.74 -3.00
N LEU A 64 14.18 -12.16 -2.67
CA LEU A 64 12.95 -11.48 -3.04
C LEU A 64 12.84 -10.15 -2.31
N VAL A 65 12.94 -10.18 -0.97
CA VAL A 65 12.90 -8.97 -0.12
C VAL A 65 14.00 -7.99 -0.50
N ARG A 66 15.21 -8.47 -0.81
CA ARG A 66 16.33 -7.65 -1.25
C ARG A 66 16.00 -6.83 -2.50
N LYS A 67 15.28 -7.39 -3.46
CA LYS A 67 14.88 -6.67 -4.68
C LYS A 67 13.92 -5.51 -4.34
N THR A 68 12.95 -5.77 -3.49
CA THR A 68 11.98 -4.77 -3.03
C THR A 68 12.66 -3.66 -2.24
N VAL A 69 13.53 -4.00 -1.27
CA VAL A 69 14.33 -3.04 -0.52
C VAL A 69 15.17 -2.17 -1.46
N ASN A 70 15.84 -2.78 -2.45
CA ASN A 70 16.62 -2.05 -3.44
C ASN A 70 15.74 -1.07 -4.25
N GLY A 71 14.54 -1.48 -4.65
CA GLY A 71 13.57 -0.59 -5.29
C GLY A 71 13.22 0.60 -4.40
N CYS A 72 12.93 0.36 -3.11
CA CYS A 72 12.60 1.40 -2.15
C CYS A 72 13.76 2.40 -1.91
N ILE A 73 15.00 1.93 -1.83
CA ILE A 73 16.18 2.79 -1.68
C ILE A 73 16.32 3.76 -2.85
N HIS A 74 15.97 3.30 -4.06
CA HIS A 74 16.15 4.07 -5.29
C HIS A 74 14.94 4.95 -5.66
N MET A 75 13.85 4.93 -4.89
CA MET A 75 12.73 5.85 -5.12
C MET A 75 13.20 7.31 -5.06
N GLN A 76 12.72 8.15 -5.98
CA GLN A 76 13.00 9.58 -5.98
C GLN A 76 12.28 10.29 -4.83
N TYR A 77 12.99 11.20 -4.17
CA TYR A 77 12.45 12.10 -3.17
C TYR A 77 13.34 13.34 -3.08
N PRO A 78 12.79 14.57 -2.83
CA PRO A 78 13.61 15.79 -2.79
C PRO A 78 14.74 15.72 -1.77
N ASP A 79 14.46 15.23 -0.57
CA ASP A 79 15.48 14.96 0.44
C ASP A 79 15.40 13.46 0.85
N LYS A 80 16.36 12.69 0.39
CA LYS A 80 16.48 11.26 0.70
C LYS A 80 16.59 10.95 2.19
N LYS A 81 17.07 11.87 3.01
CA LYS A 81 17.17 11.69 4.47
C LYS A 81 15.82 11.66 5.15
N LYS A 82 14.77 12.10 4.47
CA LYS A 82 13.39 12.05 4.96
C LYS A 82 12.68 10.74 4.65
N VAL A 83 13.31 9.81 3.93
CA VAL A 83 12.75 8.49 3.60
C VAL A 83 13.39 7.43 4.49
N HIS A 84 12.59 6.81 5.34
CA HIS A 84 13.03 5.79 6.29
C HIS A 84 12.46 4.43 5.89
N ILE A 85 13.32 3.49 5.54
CA ILE A 85 12.90 2.17 5.05
C ILE A 85 13.02 1.16 6.18
N TYR A 86 11.99 0.33 6.34
CA TYR A 86 11.88 -0.68 7.39
C TYR A 86 11.50 -2.04 6.78
N ILE A 87 12.27 -3.06 7.08
CA ILE A 87 11.86 -4.45 6.88
C ILE A 87 11.05 -4.86 8.12
N CYS A 88 9.75 -5.08 7.95
CA CYS A 88 8.82 -5.48 9.00
C CYS A 88 8.64 -7.01 8.94
N ASP A 89 9.47 -7.76 9.68
CA ASP A 89 9.54 -9.21 9.58
C ASP A 89 8.76 -9.92 10.69
N ASP A 90 7.62 -10.50 10.32
CA ASP A 90 6.82 -11.37 11.20
C ASP A 90 7.48 -12.74 11.44
N GLY A 91 8.48 -13.09 10.63
CA GLY A 91 9.26 -14.31 10.77
C GLY A 91 10.27 -14.28 11.91
N ASN A 92 10.69 -13.10 12.36
CA ASN A 92 11.77 -12.89 13.33
C ASN A 92 13.06 -13.60 12.91
N ARG A 93 13.49 -13.37 11.65
CA ARG A 93 14.56 -14.09 11.01
C ARG A 93 15.87 -13.32 11.06
N GLU A 94 16.92 -13.98 11.54
CA GLU A 94 18.27 -13.41 11.62
C GLU A 94 18.79 -12.97 10.24
N GLU A 95 18.49 -13.73 9.21
CA GLU A 95 18.89 -13.43 7.83
C GLU A 95 18.27 -12.12 7.31
N MET A 96 17.08 -11.75 7.76
CA MET A 96 16.43 -10.47 7.41
C MET A 96 17.05 -9.30 8.17
N CYS A 97 17.44 -9.50 9.43
CA CYS A 97 18.21 -8.53 10.19
C CYS A 97 19.56 -8.23 9.51
N ILE A 98 20.29 -9.28 9.11
CA ILE A 98 21.55 -9.16 8.37
C ILE A 98 21.35 -8.46 7.01
N LEU A 99 20.25 -8.75 6.31
CA LEU A 99 19.90 -8.06 5.07
C LEU A 99 19.71 -6.56 5.30
N ALA A 100 18.95 -6.19 6.34
CA ALA A 100 18.68 -4.79 6.69
C ALA A 100 19.99 -4.03 6.97
N GLU A 101 20.88 -4.61 7.78
CA GLU A 101 22.19 -4.03 8.07
C GLU A 101 23.03 -3.83 6.79
N LYS A 102 23.12 -4.85 5.93
CA LYS A 102 23.88 -4.78 4.68
C LYS A 102 23.37 -3.73 3.71
N MET A 103 22.06 -3.50 3.70
CA MET A 103 21.42 -2.52 2.82
C MET A 103 21.27 -1.13 3.45
N GLY A 104 21.63 -0.98 4.75
CA GLY A 104 21.52 0.29 5.47
C GLY A 104 20.06 0.73 5.71
N VAL A 105 19.16 -0.23 5.92
CA VAL A 105 17.75 0.02 6.24
C VAL A 105 17.42 -0.51 7.64
N ASN A 106 16.26 -0.11 8.17
CA ASN A 106 15.86 -0.49 9.51
C ASN A 106 15.19 -1.88 9.51
N TYR A 107 15.25 -2.56 10.64
CA TYR A 107 14.60 -3.84 10.87
C TYR A 107 13.66 -3.75 12.07
N ILE A 108 12.42 -4.19 11.89
CA ILE A 108 11.40 -4.28 12.93
C ILE A 108 10.84 -5.70 12.94
N THR A 109 10.73 -6.28 14.11
CA THR A 109 10.09 -7.57 14.35
C THR A 109 9.20 -7.50 15.58
N ARG A 110 8.38 -8.52 15.82
CA ARG A 110 7.51 -8.66 16.98
C ARG A 110 7.47 -10.11 17.46
N THR A 111 7.17 -10.30 18.73
CA THR A 111 7.02 -11.64 19.34
C THR A 111 5.61 -12.20 19.14
N GLU A 112 4.59 -11.36 19.27
CA GLU A 112 3.19 -11.74 19.11
C GLU A 112 2.71 -11.44 17.69
N ARG A 113 2.20 -12.47 17.01
CA ARG A 113 1.78 -12.39 15.60
C ARG A 113 0.27 -12.19 15.42
N GLU A 114 -0.37 -11.54 16.37
CA GLU A 114 -1.80 -11.27 16.28
C GLU A 114 -2.08 -10.28 15.13
N GLY A 115 -3.20 -10.50 14.41
CA GLY A 115 -3.64 -9.64 13.31
C GLY A 115 -2.85 -9.78 12.01
N ALA A 116 -2.03 -10.82 11.84
CA ALA A 116 -1.26 -11.12 10.62
C ALA A 116 -0.54 -9.86 10.05
N LYS A 117 -0.61 -9.60 8.74
CA LYS A 117 0.03 -8.44 8.08
C LYS A 117 -0.40 -7.10 8.69
N ALA A 118 -1.70 -6.93 8.99
CA ALA A 118 -2.18 -5.67 9.58
C ALA A 118 -1.58 -5.44 10.97
N GLY A 119 -1.49 -6.50 11.80
CA GLY A 119 -0.83 -6.44 13.10
C GLY A 119 0.67 -6.13 13.00
N ASN A 120 1.37 -6.66 11.99
CA ASN A 120 2.77 -6.36 11.73
C ASN A 120 2.97 -4.87 11.39
N LEU A 121 2.18 -4.34 10.47
CA LEU A 121 2.21 -2.92 10.09
C LEU A 121 1.86 -2.01 11.27
N ASN A 122 0.84 -2.37 12.07
CA ASN A 122 0.48 -1.62 13.28
C ASN A 122 1.61 -1.63 14.32
N ASN A 123 2.32 -2.75 14.47
CA ASN A 123 3.52 -2.81 15.32
C ASN A 123 4.61 -1.85 14.79
N ALA A 124 4.87 -1.84 13.48
CA ALA A 124 5.85 -0.93 12.89
C ALA A 124 5.47 0.55 13.14
N MET A 125 4.19 0.90 13.00
CA MET A 125 3.68 2.25 13.27
C MET A 125 3.92 2.72 14.72
N GLN A 126 3.96 1.80 15.69
CA GLN A 126 4.25 2.15 17.09
C GLN A 126 5.72 2.52 17.31
N HIS A 127 6.61 2.12 16.40
CA HIS A 127 8.06 2.36 16.49
C HIS A 127 8.55 3.49 15.57
N THR A 128 7.64 4.15 14.87
CA THR A 128 7.95 5.19 13.87
C THR A 128 7.04 6.41 14.05
N ASN A 129 7.45 7.56 13.50
CA ASN A 129 6.74 8.82 13.74
C ASN A 129 6.59 9.70 12.50
N SER A 130 6.89 9.20 11.30
CA SER A 130 6.71 10.00 10.09
C SER A 130 5.23 10.27 9.81
N PRO A 131 4.87 11.46 9.31
CA PRO A 131 3.47 11.80 9.04
C PRO A 131 2.85 11.02 7.89
N LEU A 132 3.67 10.44 7.01
CA LEU A 132 3.23 9.60 5.90
C LEU A 132 3.88 8.22 5.96
N ILE A 133 3.11 7.23 5.56
CA ILE A 133 3.55 5.83 5.50
C ILE A 133 3.29 5.29 4.11
N ALA A 134 4.29 4.65 3.50
CA ALA A 134 4.15 3.85 2.29
C ALA A 134 4.30 2.36 2.66
N THR A 135 3.42 1.50 2.17
CA THR A 135 3.46 0.06 2.46
C THR A 135 3.66 -0.75 1.20
N PHE A 136 4.58 -1.70 1.24
CA PHE A 136 4.85 -2.64 0.16
C PHE A 136 4.82 -4.08 0.69
N ASP A 137 4.36 -4.99 -0.14
CA ASP A 137 4.58 -6.41 0.08
C ASP A 137 6.02 -6.78 -0.27
N ALA A 138 6.49 -7.90 0.24
CA ALA A 138 7.86 -8.36 0.05
C ALA A 138 8.25 -8.56 -1.42
N ASP A 139 7.26 -8.78 -2.29
CA ASP A 139 7.40 -9.03 -3.72
C ASP A 139 7.02 -7.82 -4.61
N MET A 140 6.69 -6.67 -4.00
CA MET A 140 6.30 -5.46 -4.72
C MET A 140 7.46 -4.48 -4.85
N ILE A 141 8.02 -4.38 -6.05
CA ILE A 141 9.09 -3.42 -6.36
C ILE A 141 8.45 -2.10 -6.77
N PRO A 142 8.63 -1.01 -5.98
CA PRO A 142 8.09 0.29 -6.36
C PRO A 142 8.74 0.85 -7.62
N MET A 143 7.96 1.60 -8.38
CA MET A 143 8.50 2.44 -9.45
C MET A 143 9.39 3.54 -8.86
N HIS A 144 10.38 3.96 -9.63
CA HIS A 144 11.37 4.94 -9.21
C HIS A 144 10.75 6.29 -8.76
N ASP A 145 9.66 6.69 -9.38
CA ASP A 145 8.94 7.93 -9.10
C ASP A 145 7.78 7.77 -8.11
N PHE A 146 7.60 6.60 -7.48
CA PHE A 146 6.44 6.29 -6.63
C PHE A 146 6.15 7.40 -5.59
N LEU A 147 7.15 7.80 -4.80
CA LEU A 147 6.93 8.81 -3.75
C LEU A 147 6.65 10.20 -4.32
N ILE A 148 7.36 10.62 -5.36
CA ILE A 148 7.11 11.93 -5.99
C ILE A 148 5.81 11.96 -6.80
N ALA A 149 5.26 10.80 -7.15
CA ALA A 149 3.95 10.69 -7.79
C ALA A 149 2.80 10.69 -6.79
N THR A 150 2.99 10.18 -5.57
CA THR A 150 1.90 9.96 -4.59
C THR A 150 1.85 11.00 -3.47
N VAL A 151 3.00 11.39 -2.91
CA VAL A 151 3.08 12.32 -1.78
C VAL A 151 2.44 13.69 -2.06
N PRO A 152 2.54 14.30 -3.24
CA PRO A 152 1.94 15.60 -3.53
C PRO A 152 0.45 15.70 -3.22
N TYR A 153 -0.31 14.63 -3.38
CA TYR A 153 -1.75 14.65 -3.13
C TYR A 153 -2.11 14.94 -1.67
N PHE A 154 -1.26 14.56 -0.73
CA PHE A 154 -1.44 14.82 0.70
C PHE A 154 -1.10 16.27 1.09
N LEU A 155 -0.38 17.00 0.23
CA LEU A 155 0.24 18.29 0.54
C LEU A 155 -0.49 19.50 -0.07
N LYS A 156 -1.64 19.28 -0.72
CA LYS A 156 -2.41 20.37 -1.35
C LYS A 156 -2.71 21.52 -0.40
N ASN A 157 -3.16 21.21 0.82
CA ASN A 157 -3.52 22.23 1.82
C ASN A 157 -2.29 22.96 2.36
N GLU A 158 -1.16 22.29 2.52
CA GLU A 158 0.10 22.90 2.94
C GLU A 158 0.64 23.85 1.88
N GLN A 159 0.56 23.48 0.60
CA GLN A 159 0.94 24.35 -0.51
C GLN A 159 0.01 25.56 -0.61
N ALA A 160 -1.30 25.38 -0.55
CA ALA A 160 -2.28 26.47 -0.57
C ALA A 160 -2.04 27.48 0.54
N LYS A 161 -1.79 27.02 1.77
CA LYS A 161 -1.42 27.88 2.90
C LYS A 161 -0.14 28.68 2.64
N LYS A 162 0.87 28.04 2.05
CA LYS A 162 2.13 28.70 1.68
C LYS A 162 1.90 29.80 0.63
N ASP A 163 1.03 29.54 -0.34
CA ASP A 163 0.72 30.47 -1.43
C ASP A 163 -0.26 31.58 -1.01
N GLY A 164 -0.76 31.52 0.24
CA GLY A 164 -1.70 32.48 0.78
C GLY A 164 -3.13 32.30 0.28
N GLU A 165 -3.45 31.15 -0.26
CA GLU A 165 -4.81 30.79 -0.67
C GLU A 165 -5.71 30.59 0.54
N LYS A 166 -6.98 30.97 0.41
CA LYS A 166 -8.00 30.78 1.46
C LYS A 166 -8.84 29.52 1.25
N GLU A 167 -8.64 28.86 0.12
CA GLU A 167 -9.36 27.65 -0.23
C GLU A 167 -8.79 26.44 0.55
N GLU A 168 -9.69 25.64 1.14
CA GLU A 168 -9.33 24.42 1.83
C GLU A 168 -9.76 23.22 0.97
N TYR A 169 -8.81 22.38 0.58
CA TYR A 169 -9.07 21.18 -0.19
C TYR A 169 -9.42 20.01 0.71
N GLU A 170 -10.17 19.05 0.19
CA GLU A 170 -10.46 17.80 0.90
C GLU A 170 -9.16 17.07 1.27
N LYS A 171 -9.13 16.53 2.48
CA LYS A 171 -7.96 15.76 2.97
C LYS A 171 -7.95 14.39 2.33
N VAL A 172 -6.85 14.06 1.69
CA VAL A 172 -6.60 12.73 1.14
C VAL A 172 -6.23 11.79 2.27
N GLY A 173 -7.00 10.72 2.45
CA GLY A 173 -6.75 9.70 3.46
C GLY A 173 -5.71 8.67 3.02
N PHE A 174 -5.74 8.25 1.75
CA PHE A 174 -4.75 7.35 1.16
C PHE A 174 -4.68 7.53 -0.36
N VAL A 175 -3.56 7.10 -0.94
CA VAL A 175 -3.36 7.02 -2.39
C VAL A 175 -2.97 5.59 -2.72
N GLN A 176 -3.71 4.97 -3.63
CA GLN A 176 -3.42 3.63 -4.15
C GLN A 176 -2.95 3.74 -5.59
N THR A 177 -1.87 3.05 -5.92
CA THR A 177 -1.34 2.97 -7.28
C THR A 177 -1.70 1.64 -7.94
N PRO A 178 -1.78 1.59 -9.28
CA PRO A 178 -1.97 0.33 -9.97
C PRO A 178 -0.77 -0.60 -9.78
N GLN A 179 -1.04 -1.90 -9.77
CA GLN A 179 -0.03 -2.95 -9.73
C GLN A 179 0.05 -3.62 -11.10
N SER A 180 1.25 -3.98 -11.52
CA SER A 180 1.49 -4.73 -12.74
C SER A 180 2.55 -5.79 -12.53
N PHE A 181 2.45 -6.89 -13.26
CA PHE A 181 3.49 -7.90 -13.28
C PHE A 181 4.69 -7.39 -14.08
N TYR A 182 5.90 -7.44 -13.51
CA TYR A 182 7.10 -7.07 -14.24
C TYR A 182 7.66 -8.22 -15.10
N ASN A 183 7.24 -9.45 -14.80
CA ASN A 183 7.62 -10.64 -15.57
C ASN A 183 6.80 -10.67 -16.86
N PRO A 184 7.43 -10.76 -18.05
CA PRO A 184 6.69 -11.02 -19.28
C PRO A 184 5.99 -12.38 -19.17
N ASP A 185 4.66 -12.36 -19.30
CA ASP A 185 3.87 -13.58 -19.34
C ASP A 185 3.96 -14.21 -20.75
N LEU A 186 3.82 -15.55 -20.81
CA LEU A 186 3.64 -16.26 -22.07
C LEU A 186 2.30 -15.92 -22.76
N PHE A 187 1.35 -15.41 -22.01
CA PHE A 187 0.06 -14.94 -22.50
C PHE A 187 0.09 -13.41 -22.55
N GLN A 188 0.15 -12.82 -23.74
CA GLN A 188 0.25 -11.37 -23.99
C GLN A 188 -1.01 -10.57 -23.59
N PHE A 189 -1.79 -11.00 -22.62
CA PHE A 189 -3.06 -10.39 -22.21
C PHE A 189 -3.07 -9.87 -20.75
N ASN A 190 -1.91 -9.65 -20.15
CA ASN A 190 -1.79 -9.00 -18.85
C ASN A 190 -1.37 -7.54 -18.99
#